data_ae3964619e57c04c7d13c920c3fd4686
#
_entry.id   ae3964619e57c04c7d13c920c3fd4686
#
_cell.length_a   1.000
_cell.length_b   1.000
_cell.length_c   1.000
_cell.angle_alpha   90.00
_cell.angle_beta   90.00
_cell.angle_gamma   90.00
#
_symmetry.space_group_name_H-M   'P 1'
#
loop_
_entity.id
_entity.type
_entity.pdbx_description
1 polymer ?
#
loop_
_entity_poly.entity_id
_entity_poly.type
_entity_poly.pdbx_seq_one_letter_code
_entity_poly.pdbx_strand_id
1 'polypeptide(L)'
;MTTTIDPAEVAKFEAMAAEWWDPNGKFKPLHLMNPCRLDYITSQIAAEFDRNLAEPAPFAGLRILDIGCGGGLLSEPMARLGATVVGADAAPRNIPVAQVHAEQSDL
;
A
#
# COMPACT_ATOMS: atom_id res chain seq x y z
N MET A 1 -26.67 16.69 8.81
CA MET A 1 -25.60 16.68 7.80
C MET A 1 -25.78 15.48 6.89
N THR A 2 -25.74 15.72 5.62
CA THR A 2 -25.89 14.65 4.63
C THR A 2 -24.53 13.97 4.41
N THR A 3 -24.48 12.66 4.57
CA THR A 3 -23.27 11.92 4.23
C THR A 3 -23.12 11.79 2.71
N THR A 4 -21.89 11.89 2.21
CA THR A 4 -21.57 11.64 0.81
C THR A 4 -21.12 10.19 0.57
N ILE A 5 -21.10 9.38 1.63
CA ILE A 5 -20.68 7.97 1.54
C ILE A 5 -21.87 7.16 1.01
N ASP A 6 -21.61 6.45 -0.09
CA ASP A 6 -22.56 5.49 -0.67
C ASP A 6 -22.13 4.07 -0.26
N PRO A 7 -22.92 3.33 0.56
CA PRO A 7 -22.58 1.99 0.99
C PRO A 7 -22.36 1.02 -0.17
N ALA A 8 -23.09 1.16 -1.26
CA ALA A 8 -22.92 0.29 -2.44
C ALA A 8 -21.58 0.54 -3.13
N GLU A 9 -21.14 1.80 -3.18
CA GLU A 9 -19.83 2.15 -3.75
C GLU A 9 -18.70 1.66 -2.86
N VAL A 10 -18.83 1.80 -1.54
CA VAL A 10 -17.85 1.25 -0.58
C VAL A 10 -17.71 -0.26 -0.75
N ALA A 11 -18.84 -0.99 -0.84
CA ALA A 11 -18.81 -2.44 -1.06
C ALA A 11 -18.13 -2.81 -2.36
N LYS A 12 -18.32 -2.02 -3.41
CA LYS A 12 -17.64 -2.21 -4.70
C LYS A 12 -16.12 -2.08 -4.56
N PHE A 13 -15.64 -1.05 -3.87
CA PHE A 13 -14.21 -0.87 -3.65
C PHE A 13 -13.63 -1.92 -2.72
N GLU A 14 -14.38 -2.40 -1.72
CA GLU A 14 -13.95 -3.52 -0.89
C GLU A 14 -13.77 -4.80 -1.70
N ALA A 15 -14.67 -5.09 -2.64
CA ALA A 15 -14.55 -6.23 -3.53
C ALA A 15 -13.33 -6.12 -4.45
N MET A 16 -13.07 -4.92 -4.97
CA MET A 16 -11.89 -4.65 -5.78
C MET A 16 -10.61 -4.79 -4.98
N ALA A 17 -10.60 -4.31 -3.72
CA ALA A 17 -9.46 -4.45 -2.82
C ALA A 17 -9.16 -5.93 -2.55
N ALA A 18 -10.19 -6.74 -2.29
CA ALA A 18 -10.04 -8.18 -2.09
C ALA A 18 -9.41 -8.85 -3.31
N GLU A 19 -9.79 -8.42 -4.51
CA GLU A 19 -9.21 -8.94 -5.76
C GLU A 19 -7.73 -8.56 -5.90
N TRP A 20 -7.39 -7.30 -5.65
CA TRP A 20 -6.00 -6.83 -5.70
C TRP A 20 -5.10 -7.60 -4.73
N TRP A 21 -5.60 -7.90 -3.54
CA TRP A 21 -4.83 -8.51 -2.46
C TRP A 21 -4.92 -10.03 -2.43
N ASP A 22 -5.65 -10.64 -3.37
CA ASP A 22 -5.69 -12.09 -3.52
C ASP A 22 -4.42 -12.60 -4.22
N PRO A 23 -3.52 -13.30 -3.48
CA PRO A 23 -2.26 -13.76 -4.07
C PRO A 23 -2.44 -14.86 -5.12
N ASN A 24 -3.62 -15.44 -5.24
CA ASN A 24 -3.94 -16.47 -6.22
C ASN A 24 -4.88 -15.97 -7.32
N GLY A 25 -5.26 -14.68 -7.29
CA GLY A 25 -6.12 -14.06 -8.29
C GLY A 25 -5.36 -13.52 -9.49
N LYS A 26 -5.99 -12.59 -10.21
CA LYS A 26 -5.40 -12.01 -11.44
C LYS A 26 -4.15 -11.19 -11.20
N PHE A 27 -3.91 -10.73 -9.96
CA PHE A 27 -2.70 -9.98 -9.60
C PHE A 27 -1.59 -10.86 -9.04
N LYS A 28 -1.70 -12.18 -9.17
CA LYS A 28 -0.69 -13.12 -8.73
C LYS A 28 0.74 -12.77 -9.16
N PRO A 29 1.00 -12.34 -10.42
CA PRO A 29 2.35 -11.97 -10.82
C PRO A 29 2.96 -10.86 -9.96
N LEU A 30 2.14 -9.88 -9.54
CA LEU A 30 2.62 -8.80 -8.67
C LEU A 30 2.96 -9.32 -7.27
N HIS A 31 2.15 -10.24 -6.74
CA HIS A 31 2.41 -10.85 -5.43
C HIS A 31 3.69 -11.69 -5.45
N LEU A 32 3.97 -12.37 -6.55
CA LEU A 32 5.19 -13.16 -6.69
C LEU A 32 6.44 -12.28 -6.76
N MET A 33 6.33 -11.11 -7.39
CA MET A 33 7.45 -10.16 -7.52
C MET A 33 7.66 -9.32 -6.25
N ASN A 34 6.62 -9.12 -5.47
CA ASN A 34 6.62 -8.13 -4.39
C ASN A 34 7.71 -8.35 -3.33
N PRO A 35 7.95 -9.58 -2.84
CA PRO A 35 9.02 -9.79 -1.85
C PRO A 35 10.40 -9.33 -2.35
N CYS A 36 10.72 -9.59 -3.62
CA CYS A 36 11.99 -9.17 -4.23
C CYS A 36 12.07 -7.65 -4.35
N ARG A 37 10.99 -7.01 -4.82
CA ARG A 37 10.92 -5.55 -4.94
C ARG A 37 11.05 -4.88 -3.58
N LEU A 38 10.35 -5.41 -2.57
CA LEU A 38 10.40 -4.88 -1.21
C LEU A 38 11.79 -5.02 -0.61
N ASP A 39 12.43 -6.16 -0.76
CA ASP A 39 13.79 -6.37 -0.27
C ASP A 39 14.75 -5.35 -0.86
N TYR A 40 14.70 -5.15 -2.16
CA TYR A 40 15.55 -4.17 -2.83
C TYR A 40 15.26 -2.74 -2.36
N ILE A 41 13.99 -2.33 -2.39
CA ILE A 41 13.58 -0.96 -2.05
C ILE A 41 13.90 -0.65 -0.59
N THR A 42 13.55 -1.53 0.34
CA THR A 42 13.78 -1.30 1.76
C THR A 42 15.27 -1.25 2.08
N SER A 43 16.07 -2.10 1.44
CA SER A 43 17.52 -2.10 1.62
C SER A 43 18.15 -0.79 1.14
N GLN A 44 17.70 -0.27 0.00
CA GLN A 44 18.18 1.00 -0.54
C GLN A 44 17.79 2.18 0.36
N ILE A 45 16.55 2.21 0.84
CA ILE A 45 16.09 3.27 1.75
C ILE A 45 16.86 3.22 3.07
N ALA A 46 17.02 2.03 3.63
CA ALA A 46 17.74 1.84 4.89
C ALA A 46 19.19 2.33 4.78
N ALA A 47 19.87 2.02 3.67
CA ALA A 47 21.24 2.45 3.44
C ALA A 47 21.33 3.97 3.28
N GLU A 48 20.44 4.57 2.49
CA GLU A 48 20.47 6.02 2.21
C GLU A 48 20.17 6.86 3.45
N PHE A 49 19.25 6.41 4.30
CA PHE A 49 18.81 7.16 5.47
C PHE A 49 19.37 6.61 6.78
N ASP A 50 20.32 5.70 6.72
CA ASP A 50 20.98 5.10 7.87
C ASP A 50 19.96 4.50 8.86
N ARG A 51 19.11 3.62 8.36
CA ARG A 51 18.08 2.95 9.16
C ARG A 51 18.41 1.48 9.34
N ASN A 52 18.05 0.94 10.50
CA ASN A 52 18.24 -0.48 10.83
C ASN A 52 16.90 -1.21 10.68
N LEU A 53 16.80 -2.06 9.66
CA LEU A 53 15.57 -2.82 9.37
C LEU A 53 15.18 -3.80 10.48
N ALA A 54 16.08 -4.10 11.42
CA ALA A 54 15.77 -4.95 12.56
C ALA A 54 14.97 -4.22 13.64
N GLU A 55 14.87 -2.90 13.59
CA GLU A 55 14.08 -2.12 14.54
C GLU A 55 12.57 -2.22 14.23
N PRO A 56 11.69 -2.03 15.27
CA PRO A 56 10.23 -2.16 15.07
C PRO A 56 9.63 -1.20 14.05
N ALA A 57 10.13 0.03 13.96
CA ALA A 57 9.64 1.03 13.02
C ALA A 57 10.82 1.73 12.34
N PRO A 58 11.55 1.00 11.47
CA PRO A 58 12.81 1.52 10.91
C PRO A 58 12.62 2.76 10.04
N PHE A 59 11.44 2.97 9.47
CA PHE A 59 11.15 4.11 8.59
C PHE A 59 10.36 5.23 9.27
N ALA A 60 10.25 5.20 10.59
CA ALA A 60 9.58 6.27 11.33
C ALA A 60 10.20 7.63 10.97
N GLY A 61 9.35 8.61 10.67
CA GLY A 61 9.76 9.95 10.27
C GLY A 61 10.09 10.13 8.79
N LEU A 62 10.17 9.05 8.02
CA LEU A 62 10.36 9.13 6.58
C LEU A 62 9.02 9.33 5.86
N ARG A 63 9.06 10.07 4.75
CA ARG A 63 7.92 10.26 3.86
C ARG A 63 8.22 9.63 2.52
N ILE A 64 7.28 8.84 2.01
CA ILE A 64 7.43 8.09 0.76
C ILE A 64 6.28 8.45 -0.17
N LEU A 65 6.59 8.75 -1.42
CA LEU A 65 5.62 8.90 -2.49
C LEU A 65 5.68 7.66 -3.37
N ASP A 66 4.57 6.93 -3.43
CA ASP A 66 4.42 5.74 -4.27
C ASP A 66 3.59 6.11 -5.50
N ILE A 67 4.26 6.34 -6.62
CA ILE A 67 3.63 6.70 -7.89
C ILE A 67 3.27 5.42 -8.63
N GLY A 68 2.00 5.31 -9.04
CA GLY A 68 1.47 4.09 -9.63
C GLY A 68 1.17 3.04 -8.55
N CYS A 69 0.63 3.48 -7.41
CA CYS A 69 0.46 2.64 -6.23
C CYS A 69 -0.54 1.50 -6.42
N GLY A 70 -1.45 1.58 -7.39
CA GLY A 70 -2.48 0.56 -7.60
C GLY A 70 -3.29 0.29 -6.35
N GLY A 71 -3.43 -0.97 -5.97
CA GLY A 71 -4.13 -1.40 -4.76
C GLY A 71 -3.33 -1.28 -3.47
N GLY A 72 -2.11 -0.74 -3.51
CA GLY A 72 -1.30 -0.48 -2.32
C GLY A 72 -0.31 -1.58 -1.97
N LEU A 73 0.04 -2.47 -2.89
CA LEU A 73 0.92 -3.61 -2.61
C LEU A 73 2.33 -3.22 -2.15
N LEU A 74 2.84 -2.06 -2.56
CA LEU A 74 4.10 -1.51 -2.05
C LEU A 74 3.88 -0.50 -0.93
N SER A 75 2.82 0.31 -1.04
CA SER A 75 2.53 1.37 -0.07
C SER A 75 2.31 0.81 1.34
N GLU A 76 1.54 -0.25 1.49
CA GLU A 76 1.22 -0.80 2.81
C GLU A 76 2.44 -1.36 3.56
N PRO A 77 3.31 -2.17 2.92
CA PRO A 77 4.52 -2.62 3.60
C PRO A 77 5.42 -1.47 4.06
N MET A 78 5.52 -0.40 3.29
CA MET A 78 6.29 0.79 3.69
C MET A 78 5.66 1.48 4.90
N ALA A 79 4.32 1.60 4.90
CA ALA A 79 3.60 2.17 6.04
C ALA A 79 3.76 1.31 7.29
N ARG A 80 3.77 -0.01 7.16
CA ARG A 80 4.02 -0.92 8.29
C ARG A 80 5.40 -0.74 8.89
N LEU A 81 6.38 -0.34 8.09
CA LEU A 81 7.73 -0.03 8.59
C LEU A 81 7.81 1.34 9.26
N GLY A 82 6.73 2.08 9.32
CA GLY A 82 6.63 3.35 10.03
C GLY A 82 6.67 4.59 9.15
N ALA A 83 6.84 4.45 7.83
CA ALA A 83 6.85 5.59 6.92
C ALA A 83 5.46 6.20 6.77
N THR A 84 5.42 7.50 6.53
CA THR A 84 4.22 8.19 6.05
C THR A 84 4.21 8.07 4.52
N VAL A 85 3.23 7.33 3.99
CA VAL A 85 3.18 7.03 2.56
C VAL A 85 2.05 7.80 1.89
N VAL A 86 2.36 8.43 0.76
CA VAL A 86 1.37 9.03 -0.13
C VAL A 86 1.35 8.21 -1.42
N GLY A 87 0.20 7.63 -1.73
CA GLY A 87 0.00 6.89 -2.96
C GLY A 87 -0.61 7.77 -4.04
N ALA A 88 -0.14 7.62 -5.26
CA ALA A 88 -0.68 8.30 -6.44
C ALA A 88 -0.84 7.29 -7.57
N ASP A 89 -1.92 7.40 -8.33
CA ASP A 89 -2.18 6.51 -9.45
C ASP A 89 -2.96 7.25 -10.54
N ALA A 90 -2.59 7.01 -11.79
CA ALA A 90 -3.27 7.62 -12.94
C ALA A 90 -4.70 7.09 -13.12
N ALA A 91 -5.01 5.91 -12.59
CA ALA A 91 -6.36 5.38 -12.59
C ALA A 91 -7.07 5.81 -11.28
N PRO A 92 -8.00 6.78 -11.34
CA PRO A 92 -8.59 7.34 -10.10
C PRO A 92 -9.27 6.31 -9.22
N ARG A 93 -9.83 5.24 -9.80
CA ARG A 93 -10.52 4.19 -9.05
C ARG A 93 -9.59 3.38 -8.14
N ASN A 94 -8.27 3.36 -8.42
CA ASN A 94 -7.33 2.61 -7.59
C ASN A 94 -7.11 3.25 -6.23
N ILE A 95 -7.24 4.56 -6.11
CA ILE A 95 -7.02 5.25 -4.84
C ILE A 95 -8.03 4.84 -3.78
N PRO A 96 -9.37 4.85 -4.04
CA PRO A 96 -10.33 4.32 -3.06
C PRO A 96 -10.09 2.85 -2.72
N VAL A 97 -9.67 2.03 -3.68
CA VAL A 97 -9.33 0.62 -3.46
C VAL A 97 -8.19 0.50 -2.46
N ALA A 98 -7.10 1.23 -2.67
CA ALA A 98 -5.95 1.23 -1.79
C ALA A 98 -6.31 1.74 -0.39
N GLN A 99 -7.11 2.80 -0.30
CA GLN A 99 -7.57 3.37 0.97
C GLN A 99 -8.40 2.37 1.77
N VAL A 100 -9.36 1.70 1.13
CA VAL A 100 -10.22 0.72 1.79
C VAL A 100 -9.38 -0.40 2.39
N HIS A 101 -8.43 -0.95 1.64
CA HIS A 101 -7.59 -2.02 2.16
C HIS A 101 -6.67 -1.54 3.27
N ALA A 102 -6.10 -0.35 3.15
CA ALA A 102 -5.24 0.22 4.19
C ALA A 102 -6.02 0.40 5.50
N GLU A 103 -7.25 0.88 5.44
CA GLU A 103 -8.12 1.00 6.62
C GLU A 103 -8.41 -0.35 7.26
N GLN A 104 -8.67 -1.39 6.46
CA GLN A 104 -8.85 -2.76 6.96
C GLN A 104 -7.60 -3.30 7.64
N SER A 105 -6.44 -2.77 7.32
CA SER A 105 -5.13 -3.17 7.86
C SER A 105 -4.59 -2.20 8.93
N ASP A 106 -5.42 -1.25 9.40
CA ASP A 106 -5.04 -0.23 10.38
C ASP A 106 -3.88 0.67 9.93
N LEU A 107 -3.85 1.03 8.66
CA LEU A 107 -2.79 1.87 8.11
C LEU A 107 -3.27 3.25 7.62
#